data_6d70b12afcda636d9d662b29a9ad69a0
#
_entry.id   6d70b12afcda636d9d662b29a9ad69a0
#
_cell.length_a   1.000
_cell.length_b   1.000
_cell.length_c   1.000
_cell.angle_alpha   90.00
_cell.angle_beta   90.00
_cell.angle_gamma   90.00
#
_symmetry.space_group_name_H-M   'P 1'
#
loop_
_entity.id
_entity.type
_entity.pdbx_description
1 polymer ?
#
loop_
_entity_poly.entity_id
_entity_poly.type
_entity_poly.pdbx_seq_one_letter_code
_entity_poly.pdbx_strand_id
1 'polypeptide(L)'
;MISPDVLKSAAAVIPSAKGTLPPIQITTSTISSQAHLQMISHWHDELEFIYILDGKMDFHIEEKILTASRGDFLAIHASAMHRSAPHNGENCRFIRALIHPSLLTENQSVRNRLLSPLLGNTSRRYFLVSSASPDAPRLGALLQEINRTNEKHPPGFELESIGLLHILLARLYALFPPEKQTQEEMPGTDISAQRRMVAYISHHYPEKISLA
;
A
#
# COMPACT_ATOMS: atom_id res chain seq x y z
N MET A 1 -1.16 -13.16 -27.70
CA MET A 1 -1.18 -11.69 -27.82
C MET A 1 -1.93 -11.16 -26.59
N ILE A 2 -1.23 -10.51 -25.66
CA ILE A 2 -1.82 -10.01 -24.39
C ILE A 2 -2.60 -8.73 -24.73
N SER A 3 -3.86 -8.63 -24.29
CA SER A 3 -4.69 -7.45 -24.52
C SER A 3 -4.07 -6.18 -23.93
N PRO A 4 -4.15 -5.02 -24.63
CA PRO A 4 -3.65 -3.75 -24.09
C PRO A 4 -4.24 -3.33 -22.75
N ASP A 5 -5.45 -3.79 -22.42
CA ASP A 5 -6.12 -3.50 -21.14
C ASP A 5 -5.52 -4.29 -19.97
N VAL A 6 -4.98 -5.48 -20.22
CA VAL A 6 -4.23 -6.27 -19.22
C VAL A 6 -2.91 -5.59 -18.89
N LEU A 7 -2.24 -4.99 -19.88
CA LEU A 7 -1.01 -4.23 -19.65
C LEU A 7 -1.26 -2.93 -18.90
N LYS A 8 -2.42 -2.27 -19.10
CA LYS A 8 -2.79 -1.07 -18.32
C LYS A 8 -3.05 -1.38 -16.84
N SER A 9 -3.64 -2.54 -16.55
CA SER A 9 -3.84 -3.01 -15.17
C SER A 9 -2.52 -3.38 -14.47
N ALA A 10 -1.55 -3.93 -15.21
CA ALA A 10 -0.22 -4.26 -14.68
C ALA A 10 0.71 -3.04 -14.59
N ALA A 11 0.58 -2.08 -15.51
CA ALA A 11 1.40 -0.86 -15.55
C ALA A 11 1.15 0.10 -14.37
N ALA A 12 0.03 -0.08 -13.65
CA ALA A 12 -0.28 0.73 -12.45
C ALA A 12 0.61 0.42 -11.24
N VAL A 13 1.60 -0.47 -11.37
CA VAL A 13 2.43 -0.95 -10.25
C VAL A 13 3.93 -0.68 -10.44
N ILE A 14 4.33 -0.11 -11.59
CA ILE A 14 5.72 0.30 -11.78
C ILE A 14 5.88 1.67 -11.12
N PRO A 15 6.85 1.86 -10.17
CA PRO A 15 7.13 3.19 -9.64
C PRO A 15 7.41 4.13 -10.80
N SER A 16 6.61 5.15 -10.95
CA SER A 16 6.70 6.07 -12.06
C SER A 16 8.03 6.78 -12.03
N ALA A 17 8.77 6.65 -13.12
CA ALA A 17 9.84 7.57 -13.42
C ALA A 17 9.29 9.00 -13.39
N LYS A 18 9.77 9.82 -12.45
CA LYS A 18 9.71 11.29 -12.39
C LYS A 18 8.61 11.96 -13.27
N GLY A 19 7.37 11.78 -12.90
CA GLY A 19 6.25 12.60 -13.33
C GLY A 19 5.44 12.93 -12.08
N THR A 20 4.86 14.12 -12.00
CA THR A 20 3.98 14.51 -10.91
C THR A 20 2.75 13.60 -10.89
N LEU A 21 2.85 12.47 -10.19
CA LEU A 21 1.67 11.63 -9.93
C LEU A 21 0.72 12.40 -9.02
N PRO A 22 -0.59 12.21 -9.16
CA PRO A 22 -1.52 12.75 -8.19
C PRO A 22 -1.12 12.23 -6.80
N PRO A 23 -1.16 13.08 -5.77
CA PRO A 23 -0.69 12.74 -4.42
C PRO A 23 -1.48 11.60 -3.77
N ILE A 24 -2.66 11.30 -4.27
CA ILE A 24 -3.49 10.16 -3.91
C ILE A 24 -3.82 9.40 -5.20
N GLN A 25 -3.42 8.14 -5.26
CA GLN A 25 -3.86 7.21 -6.30
C GLN A 25 -4.82 6.23 -5.66
N ILE A 26 -6.09 6.31 -6.02
CA ILE A 26 -7.10 5.42 -5.46
C ILE A 26 -7.93 4.81 -6.58
N THR A 27 -8.19 3.52 -6.49
CA THR A 27 -8.94 2.77 -7.50
C THR A 27 -9.74 1.63 -6.87
N THR A 28 -10.90 1.35 -7.45
CA THR A 28 -11.58 0.07 -7.26
C THR A 28 -11.12 -0.90 -8.33
N SER A 29 -10.59 -2.03 -7.93
CA SER A 29 -10.01 -3.03 -8.82
C SER A 29 -10.59 -4.42 -8.55
N THR A 30 -10.52 -5.27 -9.56
CA THR A 30 -10.83 -6.69 -9.44
C THR A 30 -9.62 -7.49 -9.92
N ILE A 31 -9.09 -8.36 -9.06
CA ILE A 31 -8.13 -9.37 -9.48
C ILE A 31 -8.90 -10.64 -9.82
N SER A 32 -8.61 -11.23 -10.98
CA SER A 32 -9.30 -12.45 -11.43
C SER A 32 -8.37 -13.64 -11.43
N SER A 33 -8.96 -14.82 -11.33
CA SER A 33 -8.26 -16.11 -11.43
C SER A 33 -7.46 -16.27 -12.72
N GLN A 34 -7.87 -15.60 -13.79
CA GLN A 34 -7.22 -15.62 -15.11
C GLN A 34 -6.05 -14.63 -15.20
N ALA A 35 -5.87 -13.78 -14.22
CA ALA A 35 -4.68 -12.93 -14.14
C ALA A 35 -3.48 -13.82 -13.77
N HIS A 36 -2.87 -14.45 -14.77
CA HIS A 36 -1.61 -15.20 -14.63
C HIS A 36 -0.43 -14.32 -14.20
N LEU A 37 -0.64 -13.04 -14.04
CA LEU A 37 0.28 -12.08 -13.46
C LEU A 37 0.12 -12.15 -11.93
N GLN A 38 0.83 -13.09 -11.32
CA GLN A 38 1.23 -12.91 -9.93
C GLN A 38 1.93 -11.55 -9.87
N MET A 39 1.41 -10.65 -9.05
CA MET A 39 2.08 -9.37 -8.88
C MET A 39 3.51 -9.65 -8.41
N ILE A 40 4.48 -9.17 -9.17
CA ILE A 40 5.89 -9.30 -8.83
C ILE A 40 6.10 -8.63 -7.48
N SER A 41 6.90 -9.25 -6.60
CA SER A 41 7.29 -8.62 -5.34
C SER A 41 7.94 -7.27 -5.62
N HIS A 42 7.40 -6.24 -5.01
CA HIS A 42 7.84 -4.86 -5.22
C HIS A 42 7.75 -4.08 -3.89
N TRP A 43 8.29 -2.91 -3.90
CA TRP A 43 8.17 -1.92 -2.84
C TRP A 43 8.04 -0.52 -3.46
N HIS A 44 7.48 0.40 -2.72
CA HIS A 44 7.33 1.81 -3.12
C HIS A 44 7.35 2.70 -1.87
N ASP A 45 7.48 3.99 -2.05
CA ASP A 45 7.58 4.97 -0.96
C ASP A 45 6.21 5.44 -0.43
N GLU A 46 5.13 4.99 -1.07
CA GLU A 46 3.78 5.25 -0.67
C GLU A 46 3.32 4.28 0.43
N LEU A 47 2.38 4.75 1.25
CA LEU A 47 1.53 3.90 2.06
C LEU A 47 0.47 3.27 1.16
N GLU A 48 0.20 2.00 1.35
CA GLU A 48 -0.87 1.32 0.63
C GLU A 48 -2.01 0.95 1.58
N PHE A 49 -3.22 1.41 1.27
CA PHE A 49 -4.43 1.02 1.97
C PHE A 49 -5.31 0.17 1.06
N ILE A 50 -5.80 -0.94 1.61
CA ILE A 50 -6.61 -1.90 0.89
C ILE A 50 -7.85 -2.22 1.73
N TYR A 51 -9.02 -2.20 1.09
CA TYR A 51 -10.26 -2.66 1.68
C TYR A 51 -10.92 -3.69 0.77
N ILE A 52 -11.14 -4.89 1.28
CA ILE A 52 -11.73 -5.99 0.51
C ILE A 52 -13.24 -5.81 0.44
N LEU A 53 -13.75 -5.58 -0.77
CA LEU A 53 -15.18 -5.41 -1.03
C LEU A 53 -15.89 -6.74 -1.21
N ASP A 54 -15.21 -7.71 -1.85
CA ASP A 54 -15.74 -9.05 -2.11
C ASP A 54 -14.61 -10.03 -2.40
N GLY A 55 -14.81 -11.33 -2.04
CA GLY A 55 -13.81 -12.37 -2.23
C GLY A 55 -12.70 -12.36 -1.19
N LYS A 56 -11.55 -12.95 -1.59
CA LYS A 56 -10.35 -13.07 -0.75
C LYS A 56 -9.09 -12.83 -1.57
N MET A 57 -8.07 -12.32 -0.92
CA MET A 57 -6.77 -12.06 -1.55
C MET A 57 -5.64 -12.42 -0.59
N ASP A 58 -4.62 -13.10 -1.11
CA ASP A 58 -3.40 -13.41 -0.38
C ASP A 58 -2.38 -12.29 -0.57
N PHE A 59 -1.77 -11.89 0.53
CA PHE A 59 -0.69 -10.92 0.59
C PHE A 59 0.56 -11.59 1.14
N HIS A 60 1.66 -11.41 0.43
CA HIS A 60 2.99 -11.74 0.91
C HIS A 60 3.66 -10.42 1.26
N ILE A 61 3.91 -10.18 2.53
CA ILE A 61 4.52 -8.96 3.03
C ILE A 61 5.76 -9.35 3.83
N GLU A 62 6.93 -8.98 3.33
CA GLU A 62 8.22 -9.49 3.81
C GLU A 62 8.18 -11.03 3.84
N GLU A 63 8.43 -11.62 4.99
CA GLU A 63 8.41 -13.09 5.18
C GLU A 63 7.03 -13.64 5.58
N LYS A 64 6.01 -12.78 5.71
CA LYS A 64 4.69 -13.18 6.17
C LYS A 64 3.70 -13.33 5.02
N ILE A 65 2.87 -14.35 5.14
CA ILE A 65 1.73 -14.57 4.25
C ILE A 65 0.45 -14.39 5.08
N LEU A 66 -0.47 -13.60 4.57
CA LEU A 66 -1.77 -13.40 5.17
C LEU A 66 -2.86 -13.39 4.10
N THR A 67 -4.05 -13.85 4.46
CA THR A 67 -5.24 -13.77 3.61
C THR A 67 -6.16 -12.70 4.16
N ALA A 68 -6.51 -11.72 3.32
CA ALA A 68 -7.56 -10.76 3.63
C ALA A 68 -8.86 -11.15 2.92
N SER A 69 -9.96 -11.05 3.65
CA SER A 69 -11.30 -11.44 3.22
C SER A 69 -12.23 -10.23 3.16
N ARG A 70 -13.41 -10.40 2.58
CA ARG A 70 -14.44 -9.35 2.52
C ARG A 70 -14.63 -8.64 3.87
N GLY A 71 -14.53 -7.31 3.86
CA GLY A 71 -14.64 -6.44 5.02
C GLY A 71 -13.36 -6.22 5.80
N ASP A 72 -12.27 -6.91 5.47
CA ASP A 72 -10.97 -6.68 6.08
C ASP A 72 -10.35 -5.40 5.51
N PHE A 73 -9.66 -4.67 6.38
CA PHE A 73 -8.86 -3.49 6.03
C PHE A 73 -7.39 -3.77 6.28
N LEU A 74 -6.57 -3.56 5.27
CA LEU A 74 -5.11 -3.74 5.33
C LEU A 74 -4.42 -2.43 5.03
N ALA A 75 -3.43 -2.06 5.86
CA ALA A 75 -2.49 -0.98 5.59
C ALA A 75 -1.09 -1.57 5.50
N ILE A 76 -0.39 -1.32 4.39
CA ILE A 76 0.99 -1.73 4.15
C ILE A 76 1.88 -0.51 4.25
N HIS A 77 2.96 -0.63 5.00
CA HIS A 77 3.91 0.45 5.20
C HIS A 77 4.66 0.80 3.92
N ALA A 78 5.01 2.07 3.80
CA ALA A 78 5.98 2.54 2.82
C ALA A 78 7.25 1.69 2.88
N SER A 79 7.77 1.34 1.72
CA SER A 79 8.99 0.54 1.57
C SER A 79 8.94 -0.90 2.11
N ALA A 80 7.78 -1.42 2.49
CA ALA A 80 7.63 -2.85 2.76
C ALA A 80 7.65 -3.64 1.44
N MET A 81 8.45 -4.70 1.37
CA MET A 81 8.43 -5.59 0.22
C MET A 81 7.14 -6.40 0.25
N HIS A 82 6.33 -6.31 -0.81
CA HIS A 82 5.06 -7.01 -0.84
C HIS A 82 4.63 -7.45 -2.24
N ARG A 83 3.71 -8.38 -2.29
CA ARG A 83 2.94 -8.79 -3.47
C ARG A 83 1.58 -9.30 -3.05
N SER A 84 0.63 -9.29 -3.96
CA SER A 84 -0.70 -9.88 -3.77
C SER A 84 -1.03 -10.90 -4.85
N ALA A 85 -1.91 -11.84 -4.53
CA ALA A 85 -2.39 -12.85 -5.45
C ALA A 85 -3.85 -13.23 -5.13
N PRO A 86 -4.64 -13.71 -6.11
CA PRO A 86 -5.95 -14.27 -5.86
C PRO A 86 -5.83 -15.46 -4.90
N HIS A 87 -6.67 -15.48 -3.85
CA HIS A 87 -6.74 -16.63 -2.94
C HIS A 87 -7.37 -17.82 -3.66
N ASN A 88 -6.68 -18.95 -3.71
CA ASN A 88 -7.13 -20.18 -4.40
C ASN A 88 -7.64 -19.96 -5.85
N GLY A 89 -7.16 -18.93 -6.53
CA GLY A 89 -7.63 -18.58 -7.87
C GLY A 89 -9.04 -17.97 -7.91
N GLU A 90 -9.60 -17.52 -6.80
CA GLU A 90 -10.91 -16.86 -6.74
C GLU A 90 -10.79 -15.38 -7.13
N ASN A 91 -11.89 -14.82 -7.63
CA ASN A 91 -11.95 -13.39 -7.89
C ASN A 91 -12.00 -12.60 -6.57
N CYS A 92 -11.32 -11.46 -6.54
CA CYS A 92 -11.38 -10.55 -5.41
C CYS A 92 -11.57 -9.12 -5.91
N ARG A 93 -12.56 -8.41 -5.35
CA ARG A 93 -12.80 -6.98 -5.60
C ARG A 93 -12.41 -6.17 -4.38
N PHE A 94 -11.63 -5.13 -4.58
CA PHE A 94 -11.06 -4.32 -3.50
C PHE A 94 -10.88 -2.86 -3.92
N ILE A 95 -10.78 -1.97 -2.94
CA ILE A 95 -10.29 -0.62 -3.11
C ILE A 95 -8.83 -0.60 -2.70
N ARG A 96 -7.97 0.02 -3.51
CA ARG A 96 -6.57 0.28 -3.22
C ARG A 96 -6.29 1.77 -3.29
N ALA A 97 -5.61 2.30 -2.27
CA ALA A 97 -5.10 3.65 -2.29
C ALA A 97 -3.59 3.66 -2.01
N LEU A 98 -2.84 4.37 -2.85
CA LEU A 98 -1.43 4.68 -2.66
C LEU A 98 -1.29 6.15 -2.27
N ILE A 99 -0.68 6.40 -1.13
CA ILE A 99 -0.58 7.73 -0.51
C ILE A 99 0.88 8.03 -0.22
N HIS A 100 1.44 9.02 -0.90
CA HIS A 100 2.80 9.44 -0.59
C HIS A 100 2.83 10.17 0.77
N PRO A 101 3.74 9.82 1.70
CA PRO A 101 3.77 10.39 3.05
C PRO A 101 3.92 11.91 3.11
N SER A 102 4.49 12.54 2.08
CA SER A 102 4.63 14.01 2.00
C SER A 102 3.29 14.74 1.96
N LEU A 103 2.23 14.06 1.48
CA LEU A 103 0.88 14.63 1.45
C LEU A 103 0.33 14.90 2.86
N LEU A 104 0.78 14.14 3.84
CA LEU A 104 0.21 14.16 5.19
C LEU A 104 0.67 15.35 6.02
N THR A 105 1.91 15.78 5.85
CA THR A 105 2.45 16.98 6.49
C THR A 105 3.83 17.35 5.97
N GLU A 106 4.08 18.62 5.80
CA GLU A 106 5.41 19.18 5.58
C GLU A 106 6.13 19.49 6.91
N ASN A 107 5.39 19.55 8.01
CA ASN A 107 5.97 19.81 9.32
C ASN A 107 6.76 18.60 9.83
N GLN A 108 8.09 18.70 9.83
CA GLN A 108 8.99 17.63 10.22
C GLN A 108 8.78 17.16 11.67
N SER A 109 8.43 18.07 12.59
CA SER A 109 8.16 17.71 13.98
C SER A 109 6.90 16.86 14.13
N VAL A 110 5.83 17.23 13.41
CA VAL A 110 4.58 16.45 13.34
C VAL A 110 4.83 15.10 12.70
N ARG A 111 5.58 15.08 11.59
CA ARG A 111 5.96 13.84 10.90
C ARG A 111 6.69 12.90 11.85
N ASN A 112 7.75 13.37 12.51
CA ASN A 112 8.55 12.53 13.41
C ASN A 112 7.75 12.03 14.60
N ARG A 113 6.89 12.85 15.18
CA ARG A 113 6.12 12.50 16.36
C ARG A 113 4.91 11.60 16.08
N LEU A 114 4.15 11.86 15.02
CA LEU A 114 2.88 11.18 14.76
C LEU A 114 2.94 10.19 13.61
N LEU A 115 3.66 10.51 12.55
CA LEU A 115 3.67 9.68 11.35
C LEU A 115 4.81 8.67 11.36
N SER A 116 6.03 9.05 11.73
CA SER A 116 7.15 8.11 11.75
C SER A 116 6.94 6.88 12.62
N PRO A 117 6.32 6.97 13.82
CA PRO A 117 6.01 5.78 14.61
C PRO A 117 4.99 4.85 13.96
N LEU A 118 4.09 5.41 13.13
CA LEU A 118 3.07 4.64 12.42
C LEU A 118 3.57 4.16 11.04
N LEU A 119 4.43 4.93 10.39
CA LEU A 119 4.79 4.79 8.99
C LEU A 119 6.29 4.54 8.77
N GLY A 120 7.09 4.68 9.83
CA GLY A 120 8.53 4.58 9.77
C GLY A 120 9.06 3.15 9.83
N ASN A 121 10.36 3.04 10.04
CA ASN A 121 11.06 1.76 10.11
C ASN A 121 10.74 1.04 11.43
N THR A 122 9.53 0.47 11.52
CA THR A 122 9.07 -0.32 12.65
C THR A 122 9.24 -1.82 12.33
N SER A 123 9.28 -2.66 13.37
CA SER A 123 9.20 -4.11 13.21
C SER A 123 7.89 -4.56 12.55
N ARG A 124 6.88 -3.70 12.60
CA ARG A 124 5.56 -3.94 12.01
C ARG A 124 5.49 -3.34 10.61
N ARG A 125 5.33 -4.19 9.60
CA ARG A 125 5.31 -3.79 8.19
C ARG A 125 3.91 -3.60 7.62
N TYR A 126 2.90 -4.01 8.36
CA TYR A 126 1.50 -3.86 7.97
C TYR A 126 0.58 -3.83 9.20
N PHE A 127 -0.63 -3.34 8.99
CA PHE A 127 -1.75 -3.43 9.94
C PHE A 127 -2.93 -4.12 9.25
N LEU A 128 -3.39 -5.23 9.80
CA LEU A 128 -4.60 -5.90 9.36
C LEU A 128 -5.69 -5.69 10.42
N VAL A 129 -6.78 -5.05 10.01
CA VAL A 129 -8.00 -4.90 10.83
C VAL A 129 -9.03 -5.86 10.26
N SER A 130 -9.27 -6.95 10.98
CA SER A 130 -10.23 -7.97 10.57
C SER A 130 -11.66 -7.43 10.54
N SER A 131 -12.46 -7.92 9.62
CA SER A 131 -13.90 -7.65 9.50
C SER A 131 -14.70 -7.97 10.77
N ALA A 132 -14.16 -8.81 11.66
CA ALA A 132 -14.73 -9.07 12.97
C ALA A 132 -14.56 -7.88 13.95
N SER A 133 -13.62 -6.96 13.66
CA SER A 133 -13.46 -5.73 14.43
C SER A 133 -14.50 -4.68 14.03
N PRO A 134 -15.12 -3.97 14.99
CA PRO A 134 -16.03 -2.87 14.68
C PRO A 134 -15.36 -1.69 13.96
N ASP A 135 -14.04 -1.64 13.93
CA ASP A 135 -13.28 -0.57 13.28
C ASP A 135 -13.04 -0.84 11.79
N ALA A 136 -13.02 -2.09 11.34
CA ALA A 136 -12.81 -2.42 9.93
C ALA A 136 -13.85 -1.77 9.00
N PRO A 137 -15.18 -1.84 9.26
CA PRO A 137 -16.16 -1.17 8.42
C PRO A 137 -16.04 0.37 8.47
N ARG A 138 -15.56 0.95 9.58
CA ARG A 138 -15.32 2.40 9.69
C ARG A 138 -14.16 2.85 8.84
N LEU A 139 -13.05 2.11 8.86
CA LEU A 139 -11.89 2.35 7.99
C LEU A 139 -12.25 2.15 6.52
N GLY A 140 -12.99 1.08 6.23
CA GLY A 140 -13.50 0.80 4.89
C GLY A 140 -14.41 1.89 4.36
N ALA A 141 -15.30 2.45 5.19
CA ALA A 141 -16.18 3.56 4.81
C ALA A 141 -15.38 4.83 4.46
N LEU A 142 -14.35 5.15 5.24
CA LEU A 142 -13.46 6.29 4.95
C LEU A 142 -12.76 6.09 3.61
N LEU A 143 -12.22 4.90 3.34
CA LEU A 143 -11.54 4.63 2.08
C LEU A 143 -12.49 4.67 0.89
N GLN A 144 -13.72 4.17 1.04
CA GLN A 144 -14.77 4.26 0.03
C GLN A 144 -15.18 5.72 -0.25
N GLU A 145 -15.25 6.55 0.79
CA GLU A 145 -15.55 7.98 0.64
C GLU A 145 -14.44 8.70 -0.13
N ILE A 146 -13.16 8.49 0.23
CA ILE A 146 -12.02 9.03 -0.51
C ILE A 146 -12.08 8.58 -1.97
N ASN A 147 -12.37 7.31 -2.25
CA ASN A 147 -12.50 6.81 -3.62
C ASN A 147 -13.60 7.52 -4.39
N ARG A 148 -14.79 7.65 -3.78
CA ARG A 148 -15.93 8.33 -4.39
C ARG A 148 -15.65 9.80 -4.69
N THR A 149 -15.01 10.50 -3.75
CA THR A 149 -14.63 11.91 -3.89
C THR A 149 -13.62 12.08 -5.02
N ASN A 150 -12.63 11.17 -5.11
CA ASN A 150 -11.65 11.20 -6.18
C ASN A 150 -12.20 10.75 -7.55
N GLU A 151 -13.26 9.97 -7.62
CA GLU A 151 -13.93 9.65 -8.89
C GLU A 151 -14.77 10.83 -9.42
N LYS A 152 -15.42 11.58 -8.53
CA LYS A 152 -16.37 12.65 -8.89
C LYS A 152 -15.73 14.01 -9.08
N HIS A 153 -14.59 14.27 -8.46
CA HIS A 153 -13.88 15.55 -8.50
C HIS A 153 -14.77 16.77 -8.17
N PRO A 154 -15.58 16.76 -7.08
CA PRO A 154 -16.33 17.95 -6.69
C PRO A 154 -15.39 19.09 -6.29
N PRO A 155 -15.82 20.37 -6.33
CA PRO A 155 -15.00 21.47 -5.82
C PRO A 155 -14.49 21.19 -4.40
N GLY A 156 -13.17 21.26 -4.19
CA GLY A 156 -12.54 20.98 -2.90
C GLY A 156 -12.26 19.51 -2.61
N PHE A 157 -12.42 18.62 -3.59
CA PHE A 157 -12.21 17.17 -3.42
C PHE A 157 -10.85 16.80 -2.85
N GLU A 158 -9.81 17.55 -3.19
CA GLU A 158 -8.45 17.32 -2.66
C GLU A 158 -8.40 17.57 -1.15
N LEU A 159 -8.98 18.68 -0.67
CA LEU A 159 -9.05 18.99 0.75
C LEU A 159 -9.89 17.99 1.53
N GLU A 160 -11.02 17.58 0.97
CA GLU A 160 -11.89 16.57 1.56
C GLU A 160 -11.15 15.24 1.68
N SER A 161 -10.49 14.78 0.61
CA SER A 161 -9.72 13.55 0.60
C SER A 161 -8.57 13.56 1.61
N ILE A 162 -7.84 14.68 1.73
CA ILE A 162 -6.78 14.87 2.73
C ILE A 162 -7.36 14.83 4.15
N GLY A 163 -8.48 15.48 4.39
CA GLY A 163 -9.16 15.47 5.69
C GLY A 163 -9.59 14.06 6.11
N LEU A 164 -10.23 13.32 5.21
CA LEU A 164 -10.64 11.93 5.42
C LEU A 164 -9.44 11.01 5.68
N LEU A 165 -8.34 11.23 4.96
CA LEU A 165 -7.10 10.49 5.15
C LEU A 165 -6.51 10.72 6.54
N HIS A 166 -6.51 11.95 7.05
CA HIS A 166 -6.05 12.25 8.42
C HIS A 166 -6.94 11.57 9.47
N ILE A 167 -8.26 11.53 9.27
CA ILE A 167 -9.17 10.79 10.15
C ILE A 167 -8.87 9.30 10.13
N LEU A 168 -8.63 8.72 8.95
CA LEU A 168 -8.27 7.31 8.79
C LEU A 168 -6.98 6.98 9.55
N LEU A 169 -5.94 7.79 9.37
CA LEU A 169 -4.66 7.63 10.08
C LEU A 169 -4.79 7.77 11.60
N ALA A 170 -5.59 8.73 12.07
CA ALA A 170 -5.85 8.90 13.50
C ALA A 170 -6.52 7.66 14.12
N ARG A 171 -7.42 7.00 13.37
CA ARG A 171 -8.04 5.75 13.82
C ARG A 171 -7.04 4.59 13.83
N LEU A 172 -6.21 4.47 12.79
CA LEU A 172 -5.13 3.46 12.77
C LEU A 172 -4.16 3.68 13.93
N TYR A 173 -3.81 4.93 14.23
CA TYR A 173 -2.95 5.27 15.37
C TYR A 173 -3.58 4.86 16.71
N ALA A 174 -4.88 5.03 16.87
CA ALA A 174 -5.60 4.61 18.08
C ALA A 174 -5.66 3.09 18.22
N LEU A 175 -5.82 2.36 17.12
CA LEU A 175 -5.86 0.88 17.11
C LEU A 175 -4.47 0.25 17.29
N PHE A 176 -3.45 0.90 16.75
CA PHE A 176 -2.07 0.42 16.74
C PHE A 176 -1.13 1.51 17.28
N PRO A 177 -1.23 1.85 18.56
CA PRO A 177 -0.34 2.84 19.12
C PRO A 177 1.12 2.42 18.91
N PRO A 178 2.01 3.39 18.61
CA PRO A 178 3.41 3.09 18.40
C PRO A 178 3.99 2.41 19.64
N GLU A 179 4.68 1.31 19.41
CA GLU A 179 5.47 0.66 20.44
C GLU A 179 6.54 1.63 20.92
N LYS A 180 6.73 1.75 22.23
CA LYS A 180 7.87 2.48 22.75
C LYS A 180 9.11 1.83 22.14
N GLN A 181 9.84 2.58 21.32
CA GLN A 181 11.10 2.10 20.74
C GLN A 181 12.06 1.75 21.88
N THR A 182 12.15 0.47 22.20
CA THR A 182 13.35 -0.07 22.81
C THR A 182 14.38 -0.06 21.68
N GLN A 183 15.50 0.65 21.88
CA GLN A 183 16.61 0.74 20.93
C GLN A 183 17.36 -0.60 20.83
N GLU A 184 16.68 -1.68 20.56
CA GLU A 184 17.31 -2.92 20.15
C GLU A 184 17.23 -2.94 18.63
N GLU A 185 18.34 -2.55 18.00
CA GLU A 185 18.62 -2.80 16.60
C GLU A 185 18.52 -4.32 16.37
N MET A 186 17.36 -4.76 15.88
CA MET A 186 17.27 -6.11 15.35
C MET A 186 18.24 -6.21 14.18
N PRO A 187 19.12 -7.23 14.11
CA PRO A 187 19.92 -7.49 12.93
C PRO A 187 18.96 -7.86 11.80
N GLY A 188 18.46 -6.87 11.10
CA GLY A 188 17.60 -7.04 9.94
C GLY A 188 18.43 -7.56 8.78
N THR A 189 17.94 -8.55 8.06
CA THR A 189 18.32 -8.83 6.68
C THR A 189 18.51 -7.49 5.99
N ASP A 190 19.65 -7.29 5.33
CA ASP A 190 20.03 -6.00 4.74
C ASP A 190 19.06 -5.62 3.60
N ILE A 191 17.86 -5.16 4.00
CA ILE A 191 16.81 -4.66 3.11
C ILE A 191 17.37 -3.49 2.26
N SER A 192 18.37 -2.78 2.79
CA SER A 192 19.05 -1.70 2.07
C SER A 192 19.85 -2.24 0.87
N ALA A 193 20.46 -3.41 1.00
CA ALA A 193 21.17 -4.06 -0.09
C ALA A 193 20.20 -4.58 -1.16
N GLN A 194 19.09 -5.20 -0.74
CA GLN A 194 18.04 -5.65 -1.66
C GLN A 194 17.42 -4.48 -2.43
N ARG A 195 17.14 -3.36 -1.75
CA ARG A 195 16.62 -2.13 -2.39
C ARG A 195 17.61 -1.56 -3.40
N ARG A 196 18.90 -1.48 -3.05
CA ARG A 196 19.94 -1.04 -3.97
C ARG A 196 20.04 -1.93 -5.19
N MET A 197 19.93 -3.24 -4.99
CA MET A 197 19.97 -4.23 -6.08
C MET A 197 18.76 -4.10 -7.02
N VAL A 198 17.55 -3.99 -6.47
CA VAL A 198 16.33 -3.80 -7.29
C VAL A 198 16.37 -2.46 -8.02
N ALA A 199 16.76 -1.38 -7.35
CA ALA A 199 16.92 -0.07 -7.97
C ALA A 199 17.97 -0.09 -9.09
N TYR A 200 19.10 -0.76 -8.87
CA TYR A 200 20.13 -0.94 -9.88
C TYR A 200 19.61 -1.72 -11.10
N ILE A 201 18.95 -2.86 -10.86
CA ILE A 201 18.35 -3.68 -11.92
C ILE A 201 17.31 -2.87 -12.70
N SER A 202 16.43 -2.15 -12.02
CA SER A 202 15.37 -1.35 -12.66
C SER A 202 15.93 -0.21 -13.53
N HIS A 203 17.11 0.33 -13.17
CA HIS A 203 17.75 1.40 -13.92
C HIS A 203 18.57 0.89 -15.11
N HIS A 204 19.12 -0.32 -14.99
CA HIS A 204 20.07 -0.89 -15.96
C HIS A 204 19.51 -2.11 -16.71
N TYR A 205 18.23 -2.50 -16.49
CA TYR A 205 17.66 -3.68 -17.12
C TYR A 205 17.71 -3.69 -18.67
N PRO A 206 17.73 -2.53 -19.37
CA PRO A 206 17.92 -2.53 -20.82
C PRO A 206 19.37 -2.85 -21.24
N GLU A 207 20.31 -2.84 -20.29
CA GLU A 207 21.72 -3.10 -20.51
C GLU A 207 22.07 -4.53 -20.15
N LYS A 208 23.17 -5.06 -20.70
CA LYS A 208 23.65 -6.38 -20.31
C LYS A 208 24.23 -6.33 -18.89
N ILE A 209 23.48 -6.79 -17.90
CA ILE A 209 23.93 -6.89 -16.50
C ILE A 209 24.72 -8.19 -16.35
N SER A 210 25.96 -8.12 -15.88
CA SER A 210 26.79 -9.28 -15.51
C SER A 210 27.12 -9.22 -14.03
N LEU A 211 27.10 -10.35 -13.36
CA LEU A 211 27.69 -10.50 -12.03
C LEU A 211 29.20 -10.57 -12.21
N ALA A 212 29.92 -9.61 -11.64
CA ALA A 212 31.39 -9.60 -11.61
C ALA A 212 31.91 -10.51 -10.50
#